data_531090fe17f7964056419146a6343578
#
_entry.id   531090fe17f7964056419146a6343578
#
_cell.length_a   1.000
_cell.length_b   1.000
_cell.length_c   1.000
_cell.angle_alpha   90.00
_cell.angle_beta   90.00
_cell.angle_gamma   90.00
#
_symmetry.space_group_name_H-M   'P 1'
#
loop_
_entity.id
_entity.type
_entity.pdbx_description
1 polymer ?
#
loop_
_entity_poly.entity_id
_entity_poly.type
_entity_poly.pdbx_seq_one_letter_code
_entity_poly.pdbx_strand_id
1 'polypeptide(L)'
;EDMGLRPDGEAPRRSSEALPAAGQKPSNARPRSLFRDTPWSRSEVLRLPVFWLLVVTFGIASVGIAGLNLHIFSYVTDIGYSPLIAASFMSTIALTQLGSTLVWGVLADKFDLRKVSCIQFLIQGVGLVIAIASGDIRLVYLGFFLYGTGLAGSFVLREVIWANFFGRASLGKVRGLSLFFSHLFAASGAPFFGFLHDRMGSYNISFTIFSCALFTSAFLI
;
A
#
# COMPACT_ATOMS: atom_id res chain seq x y z
N GLU A 1 33.22 5.35 -15.44
CA GLU A 1 33.89 6.41 -14.64
C GLU A 1 34.66 7.38 -15.48
N ASP A 2 34.99 7.06 -16.73
CA ASP A 2 35.90 7.88 -17.56
C ASP A 2 35.22 8.95 -18.43
N MET A 3 33.91 9.12 -18.34
CA MET A 3 33.20 10.14 -19.12
C MET A 3 32.84 11.41 -18.36
N GLY A 4 33.33 11.60 -17.13
CA GLY A 4 33.13 12.85 -16.33
C GLY A 4 31.66 13.20 -16.01
N LEU A 5 30.73 12.30 -16.32
CA LEU A 5 29.32 12.46 -16.03
C LEU A 5 29.04 11.93 -14.62
N ARG A 6 28.69 12.82 -13.71
CA ARG A 6 28.16 12.42 -12.41
C ARG A 6 26.73 11.95 -12.58
N PRO A 7 26.27 10.91 -11.86
CA PRO A 7 24.87 10.61 -11.73
C PRO A 7 24.19 11.89 -11.24
N ASP A 8 23.08 12.29 -11.84
CA ASP A 8 22.24 13.42 -11.46
C ASP A 8 22.60 14.82 -11.96
N GLY A 9 23.57 14.97 -12.87
CA GLY A 9 23.82 16.28 -13.54
C GLY A 9 24.27 17.42 -12.62
N GLU A 10 24.80 17.14 -11.44
CA GLU A 10 25.34 18.18 -10.54
C GLU A 10 26.59 18.83 -11.12
N ALA A 11 26.51 20.15 -11.36
CA ALA A 11 27.67 20.95 -11.72
C ALA A 11 28.74 20.94 -10.59
N PRO A 12 30.03 20.99 -10.91
CA PRO A 12 31.09 21.02 -9.89
C PRO A 12 30.90 22.22 -8.96
N ARG A 13 30.81 21.96 -7.64
CA ARG A 13 30.85 23.03 -6.64
C ARG A 13 32.17 23.78 -6.79
N ARG A 14 32.10 24.99 -7.32
CA ARG A 14 33.19 25.93 -7.20
C ARG A 14 33.32 26.27 -5.72
N SER A 15 34.46 25.94 -5.15
CA SER A 15 34.90 26.45 -3.86
C SER A 15 35.09 27.96 -3.98
N SER A 16 34.07 28.74 -3.70
CA SER A 16 34.19 30.18 -3.38
C SER A 16 33.28 30.44 -2.19
N GLU A 17 33.91 30.72 -1.09
CA GLU A 17 33.32 31.46 0.02
C GLU A 17 32.59 32.68 -0.53
N ALA A 18 31.25 32.65 -0.50
CA ALA A 18 30.43 33.83 -0.68
C ALA A 18 29.43 33.89 0.47
N LEU A 19 29.52 34.96 1.24
CA LEU A 19 28.65 35.38 2.31
C LEU A 19 27.16 35.27 1.97
N PRO A 20 26.28 34.95 2.94
CA PRO A 20 24.86 34.78 2.69
C PRO A 20 24.21 36.12 2.36
N ALA A 21 23.68 36.26 1.15
CA ALA A 21 22.81 37.37 0.78
C ALA A 21 21.48 37.26 1.55
N ALA A 22 21.24 38.25 2.39
CA ALA A 22 19.97 38.47 3.07
C ALA A 22 18.85 38.67 2.03
N GLY A 23 17.80 37.84 2.06
CA GLY A 23 16.59 38.12 1.27
C GLY A 23 15.89 36.93 0.58
N GLN A 24 16.22 35.71 0.85
CA GLN A 24 15.37 34.59 0.33
C GLN A 24 14.23 34.32 1.31
N LYS A 25 13.00 34.65 0.87
CA LYS A 25 11.76 34.19 1.48
C LYS A 25 11.80 32.65 1.61
N PRO A 26 11.32 32.09 2.74
CA PRO A 26 11.24 30.64 2.88
C PRO A 26 10.29 30.10 1.82
N SER A 27 10.83 29.46 0.81
CA SER A 27 10.09 28.58 -0.07
C SER A 27 9.38 27.56 0.81
N ASN A 28 8.12 27.26 0.52
CA ASN A 28 7.30 26.24 1.19
C ASN A 28 8.07 24.91 1.23
N ALA A 29 8.91 24.76 2.23
CA ALA A 29 9.71 23.58 2.44
C ALA A 29 8.74 22.45 2.83
N ARG A 30 8.59 21.48 1.94
CA ARG A 30 8.00 20.18 2.29
C ARG A 30 8.60 19.72 3.62
N PRO A 31 7.82 19.11 4.51
CA PRO A 31 8.37 18.60 5.77
C PRO A 31 9.57 17.71 5.43
N ARG A 32 10.75 18.13 5.90
CA ARG A 32 12.00 17.36 5.78
C ARG A 32 11.72 15.95 6.29
N SER A 33 12.14 14.94 5.52
CA SER A 33 12.16 13.55 5.96
C SER A 33 12.57 13.50 7.43
N LEU A 34 11.76 12.87 8.27
CA LEU A 34 11.97 12.81 9.73
C LEU A 34 13.32 12.18 10.10
N PHE A 35 13.96 11.54 9.14
CA PHE A 35 15.24 10.88 9.28
C PHE A 35 16.22 11.44 8.22
N ARG A 36 17.32 11.99 8.73
CA ARG A 36 18.46 12.53 7.97
C ARG A 36 18.93 11.52 6.92
N ASP A 37 19.49 11.99 5.79
CA ASP A 37 20.08 11.19 4.68
C ASP A 37 21.31 10.34 5.10
N THR A 38 21.30 9.80 6.30
CA THR A 38 22.30 8.83 6.75
C THR A 38 21.96 7.45 6.19
N PRO A 39 22.94 6.77 5.58
CA PRO A 39 22.70 5.41 5.08
C PRO A 39 22.48 4.45 6.26
N TRP A 40 21.25 3.97 6.40
CA TRP A 40 20.90 2.97 7.40
C TRP A 40 21.55 1.61 7.09
N SER A 41 22.10 0.96 8.11
CA SER A 41 22.47 -0.44 8.02
C SER A 41 21.23 -1.35 8.22
N ARG A 42 21.29 -2.59 7.73
CA ARG A 42 20.17 -3.54 7.91
C ARG A 42 19.87 -3.81 9.39
N SER A 43 20.90 -3.90 10.23
CA SER A 43 20.76 -4.13 11.67
C SER A 43 20.11 -2.97 12.41
N GLU A 44 20.39 -1.74 12.00
CA GLU A 44 19.75 -0.54 12.56
C GLU A 44 18.27 -0.49 12.19
N VAL A 45 17.91 -0.74 10.93
CA VAL A 45 16.52 -0.77 10.47
C VAL A 45 15.70 -1.77 11.28
N LEU A 46 16.21 -2.99 11.49
CA LEU A 46 15.52 -4.04 12.25
C LEU A 46 15.32 -3.71 13.74
N ARG A 47 16.09 -2.76 14.29
CA ARG A 47 15.92 -2.30 15.68
C ARG A 47 14.90 -1.18 15.85
N LEU A 48 14.43 -0.58 14.76
CA LEU A 48 13.49 0.53 14.80
C LEU A 48 12.05 0.03 14.98
N PRO A 49 11.32 0.45 16.03
CA PRO A 49 9.91 0.10 16.22
C PRO A 49 9.02 0.47 15.03
N VAL A 50 9.31 1.63 14.40
CA VAL A 50 8.59 2.12 13.22
C VAL A 50 8.67 1.13 12.05
N PHE A 51 9.83 0.47 11.85
CA PHE A 51 9.97 -0.55 10.82
C PHE A 51 8.97 -1.69 11.03
N TRP A 52 8.90 -2.23 12.25
CA TRP A 52 7.99 -3.33 12.57
C TRP A 52 6.53 -2.93 12.53
N LEU A 53 6.20 -1.70 12.97
CA LEU A 53 4.85 -1.17 12.85
C LEU A 53 4.39 -1.16 11.38
N LEU A 54 5.21 -0.64 10.48
CA LEU A 54 4.90 -0.62 9.04
C LEU A 54 4.87 -2.03 8.44
N VAL A 55 5.80 -2.92 8.84
CA VAL A 55 5.81 -4.33 8.41
C VAL A 55 4.52 -5.03 8.82
N VAL A 56 4.06 -4.84 10.07
CA VAL A 56 2.81 -5.44 10.55
C VAL A 56 1.60 -4.85 9.82
N THR A 57 1.52 -3.53 9.72
CA THR A 57 0.41 -2.84 9.05
C THR A 57 0.24 -3.32 7.60
N PHE A 58 1.31 -3.26 6.82
CA PHE A 58 1.28 -3.72 5.42
C PHE A 58 1.28 -5.25 5.29
N GLY A 59 1.85 -5.96 6.26
CA GLY A 59 1.82 -7.41 6.32
C GLY A 59 0.40 -7.95 6.48
N ILE A 60 -0.36 -7.43 7.44
CA ILE A 60 -1.76 -7.79 7.67
C ILE A 60 -2.58 -7.52 6.39
N ALA A 61 -2.42 -6.35 5.77
CA ALA A 61 -3.08 -6.05 4.51
C ALA A 61 -2.66 -7.03 3.40
N SER A 62 -1.39 -7.42 3.32
CA SER A 62 -0.88 -8.36 2.31
C SER A 62 -1.48 -9.77 2.42
N VAL A 63 -1.72 -10.26 3.64
CA VAL A 63 -2.43 -11.54 3.89
C VAL A 63 -3.80 -11.53 3.21
N GLY A 64 -4.58 -10.49 3.51
CA GLY A 64 -5.93 -10.40 2.97
C GLY A 64 -5.96 -10.13 1.47
N ILE A 65 -5.06 -9.29 0.95
CA ILE A 65 -4.97 -9.04 -0.49
C ILE A 65 -4.65 -10.33 -1.24
N ALA A 66 -3.68 -11.12 -0.78
CA ALA A 66 -3.32 -12.38 -1.42
C ALA A 66 -4.44 -13.42 -1.31
N GLY A 67 -5.06 -13.55 -0.14
CA GLY A 67 -6.18 -14.45 0.08
C GLY A 67 -7.39 -14.09 -0.78
N LEU A 68 -7.81 -12.82 -0.77
CA LEU A 68 -8.96 -12.37 -1.56
C LEU A 68 -8.73 -12.54 -3.05
N ASN A 69 -7.58 -12.09 -3.58
CA ASN A 69 -7.32 -12.16 -5.01
C ASN A 69 -7.37 -13.60 -5.56
N LEU A 70 -6.95 -14.58 -4.75
CA LEU A 70 -7.01 -15.98 -5.15
C LEU A 70 -8.43 -16.57 -5.04
N HIS A 71 -9.20 -16.16 -4.03
CA HIS A 71 -10.49 -16.76 -3.73
C HIS A 71 -11.71 -15.95 -4.20
N ILE A 72 -11.53 -14.76 -4.78
CA ILE A 72 -12.64 -13.92 -5.23
C ILE A 72 -13.51 -14.59 -6.29
N PHE A 73 -12.89 -15.31 -7.23
CA PHE A 73 -13.62 -16.03 -8.27
C PHE A 73 -14.52 -17.11 -7.65
N SER A 74 -13.95 -17.93 -6.76
CA SER A 74 -14.71 -18.97 -6.05
C SER A 74 -15.81 -18.37 -5.20
N TYR A 75 -15.53 -17.28 -4.46
CA TYR A 75 -16.53 -16.57 -3.67
C TYR A 75 -17.74 -16.14 -4.51
N VAL A 76 -17.49 -15.53 -5.67
CA VAL A 76 -18.57 -15.01 -6.51
C VAL A 76 -19.41 -16.15 -7.12
N THR A 77 -18.78 -17.27 -7.47
CA THR A 77 -19.50 -18.46 -7.95
C THR A 77 -20.28 -19.15 -6.84
N ASP A 78 -19.76 -19.19 -5.62
CA ASP A 78 -20.41 -19.81 -4.46
C ASP A 78 -21.68 -19.05 -4.04
N ILE A 79 -21.71 -17.72 -4.20
CA ILE A 79 -22.92 -16.92 -3.96
C ILE A 79 -23.93 -16.95 -5.11
N GLY A 80 -23.69 -17.79 -6.13
CA GLY A 80 -24.66 -18.13 -7.19
C GLY A 80 -24.53 -17.31 -8.47
N TYR A 81 -23.49 -16.49 -8.64
CA TYR A 81 -23.26 -15.79 -9.91
C TYR A 81 -22.52 -16.68 -10.92
N SER A 82 -22.75 -16.42 -12.20
CA SER A 82 -22.07 -17.16 -13.27
C SER A 82 -20.56 -16.87 -13.32
N PRO A 83 -19.74 -17.80 -13.84
CA PRO A 83 -18.30 -17.58 -14.02
C PRO A 83 -17.95 -16.32 -14.83
N LEU A 84 -18.80 -15.92 -15.78
CA LEU A 84 -18.63 -14.71 -16.57
C LEU A 84 -18.75 -13.45 -15.69
N ILE A 85 -19.73 -13.43 -14.77
CA ILE A 85 -19.90 -12.35 -13.81
C ILE A 85 -18.72 -12.32 -12.83
N ALA A 86 -18.26 -13.48 -12.35
CA ALA A 86 -17.07 -13.55 -11.50
C ALA A 86 -15.83 -12.94 -12.19
N ALA A 87 -15.59 -13.29 -13.45
CA ALA A 87 -14.51 -12.70 -14.23
C ALA A 87 -14.66 -11.18 -14.42
N SER A 88 -15.89 -10.68 -14.56
CA SER A 88 -16.16 -9.25 -14.71
C SER A 88 -15.87 -8.45 -13.42
N PHE A 89 -16.09 -9.03 -12.25
CA PHE A 89 -15.66 -8.41 -10.98
C PHE A 89 -14.14 -8.30 -10.87
N MET A 90 -13.40 -9.34 -11.26
CA MET A 90 -11.93 -9.28 -11.31
C MET A 90 -11.46 -8.19 -12.27
N SER A 91 -12.10 -8.08 -13.44
CA SER A 91 -11.82 -7.01 -14.41
C SER A 91 -12.13 -5.62 -13.84
N THR A 92 -13.22 -5.48 -13.10
CA THR A 92 -13.59 -4.21 -12.43
C THR A 92 -12.50 -3.80 -11.43
N ILE A 93 -12.03 -4.71 -10.59
CA ILE A 93 -10.94 -4.44 -9.64
C ILE A 93 -9.68 -4.00 -10.39
N ALA A 94 -9.28 -4.73 -11.44
CA ALA A 94 -8.06 -4.43 -12.20
C ALA A 94 -8.13 -3.06 -12.90
N LEU A 95 -9.24 -2.74 -13.56
CA LEU A 95 -9.43 -1.47 -14.25
C LEU A 95 -9.47 -0.29 -13.25
N THR A 96 -10.16 -0.48 -12.14
CA THR A 96 -10.22 0.53 -11.08
C THR A 96 -8.86 0.76 -10.44
N GLN A 97 -8.11 -0.31 -10.19
CA GLN A 97 -6.75 -0.22 -9.67
C GLN A 97 -5.85 0.56 -10.62
N LEU A 98 -5.91 0.27 -11.92
CA LEU A 98 -5.13 0.98 -12.93
C LEU A 98 -5.43 2.49 -12.93
N GLY A 99 -6.71 2.86 -13.01
CA GLY A 99 -7.15 4.25 -13.04
C GLY A 99 -6.85 5.00 -11.74
N SER A 100 -7.02 4.36 -10.59
CA SER A 100 -6.83 5.00 -9.29
C SER A 100 -5.36 5.17 -8.89
N THR A 101 -4.43 4.44 -9.50
CA THR A 101 -2.99 4.54 -9.20
C THR A 101 -2.48 5.97 -9.34
N LEU A 102 -2.87 6.67 -10.40
CA LEU A 102 -2.48 8.07 -10.63
C LEU A 102 -3.08 9.02 -9.58
N VAL A 103 -4.32 8.78 -9.19
CA VAL A 103 -5.01 9.59 -8.17
C VAL A 103 -4.28 9.48 -6.84
N TRP A 104 -3.92 8.27 -6.40
CA TRP A 104 -3.18 8.07 -5.16
C TRP A 104 -1.78 8.67 -5.19
N GLY A 105 -1.10 8.65 -6.33
CA GLY A 105 0.19 9.33 -6.50
C GLY A 105 0.06 10.85 -6.28
N VAL A 106 -0.92 11.49 -6.92
CA VAL A 106 -1.19 12.93 -6.75
C VAL A 106 -1.60 13.26 -5.32
N LEU A 107 -2.42 12.43 -4.68
CA LEU A 107 -2.82 12.65 -3.27
C LEU A 107 -1.63 12.53 -2.31
N ALA A 108 -0.74 11.55 -2.52
CA ALA A 108 0.47 11.38 -1.73
C ALA A 108 1.44 12.58 -1.85
N ASP A 109 1.45 13.26 -3.00
CA ASP A 109 2.28 14.45 -3.22
C ASP A 109 1.71 15.70 -2.57
N LYS A 110 0.37 15.82 -2.46
CA LYS A 110 -0.30 17.06 -2.03
C LYS A 110 -0.69 17.07 -0.56
N PHE A 111 -0.96 15.91 0.02
CA PHE A 111 -1.53 15.79 1.36
C PHE A 111 -0.62 15.02 2.32
N ASP A 112 -0.98 15.06 3.61
CA ASP A 112 -0.31 14.28 4.63
C ASP A 112 -0.45 12.77 4.35
N LEU A 113 0.69 12.10 4.23
CA LEU A 113 0.77 10.73 3.80
C LEU A 113 0.03 9.75 4.73
N ARG A 114 0.01 10.04 6.06
CA ARG A 114 -0.71 9.21 7.03
C ARG A 114 -2.22 9.30 6.81
N LYS A 115 -2.73 10.51 6.61
CA LYS A 115 -4.17 10.74 6.36
C LYS A 115 -4.60 10.09 5.06
N VAL A 116 -3.79 10.22 4.01
CA VAL A 116 -4.08 9.61 2.71
C VAL A 116 -4.09 8.08 2.83
N SER A 117 -3.15 7.49 3.57
CA SER A 117 -3.10 6.04 3.79
C SER A 117 -4.25 5.53 4.66
N CYS A 118 -4.64 6.28 5.69
CA CYS A 118 -5.83 5.96 6.48
C CYS A 118 -7.09 5.93 5.59
N ILE A 119 -7.32 6.98 4.79
CA ILE A 119 -8.45 7.05 3.86
C ILE A 119 -8.43 5.89 2.87
N GLN A 120 -7.26 5.54 2.36
CA GLN A 120 -7.09 4.41 1.44
C GLN A 120 -7.55 3.09 2.08
N PHE A 121 -7.08 2.77 3.30
CA PHE A 121 -7.49 1.54 3.98
C PHE A 121 -8.99 1.53 4.32
N LEU A 122 -9.56 2.69 4.69
CA LEU A 122 -10.98 2.83 4.94
C LEU A 122 -11.81 2.59 3.67
N ILE A 123 -11.44 3.19 2.54
CA ILE A 123 -12.13 2.97 1.26
C ILE A 123 -12.07 1.48 0.87
N GLN A 124 -10.92 0.85 1.02
CA GLN A 124 -10.73 -0.57 0.71
C GLN A 124 -11.58 -1.46 1.61
N GLY A 125 -11.59 -1.20 2.93
CA GLY A 125 -12.38 -1.96 3.89
C GLY A 125 -13.87 -1.77 3.71
N VAL A 126 -14.34 -0.54 3.53
CA VAL A 126 -15.76 -0.22 3.27
C VAL A 126 -16.23 -0.88 1.98
N GLY A 127 -15.42 -0.80 0.91
CA GLY A 127 -15.72 -1.46 -0.35
C GLY A 127 -15.95 -2.96 -0.17
N LEU A 128 -15.07 -3.62 0.59
CA LEU A 128 -15.20 -5.05 0.84
C LEU A 128 -16.44 -5.38 1.69
N VAL A 129 -16.74 -4.58 2.73
CA VAL A 129 -17.97 -4.74 3.53
C VAL A 129 -19.22 -4.63 2.65
N ILE A 130 -19.28 -3.63 1.78
CA ILE A 130 -20.41 -3.47 0.84
C ILE A 130 -20.54 -4.70 -0.06
N ALA A 131 -19.43 -5.22 -0.59
CA ALA A 131 -19.43 -6.37 -1.49
C ALA A 131 -19.97 -7.64 -0.83
N ILE A 132 -19.64 -7.89 0.45
CA ILE A 132 -20.06 -9.11 1.17
C ILE A 132 -21.44 -8.97 1.86
N ALA A 133 -21.84 -7.78 2.25
CA ALA A 133 -23.10 -7.55 2.95
C ALA A 133 -24.29 -7.45 1.99
N SER A 134 -24.06 -7.25 0.71
CA SER A 134 -25.12 -6.97 -0.26
C SER A 134 -25.51 -8.19 -1.07
N GLY A 135 -26.83 -8.41 -1.22
CA GLY A 135 -27.40 -9.36 -2.18
C GLY A 135 -27.66 -8.75 -3.58
N ASP A 136 -27.50 -7.42 -3.72
CA ASP A 136 -27.70 -6.74 -5.00
C ASP A 136 -26.38 -6.66 -5.78
N ILE A 137 -26.39 -7.18 -7.02
CA ILE A 137 -25.23 -7.21 -7.91
C ILE A 137 -24.61 -5.81 -8.13
N ARG A 138 -25.43 -4.76 -8.15
CA ARG A 138 -24.97 -3.39 -8.33
C ARG A 138 -24.13 -2.93 -7.16
N LEU A 139 -24.53 -3.27 -5.96
CA LEU A 139 -23.78 -2.96 -4.74
C LEU A 139 -22.52 -3.81 -4.63
N VAL A 140 -22.55 -5.06 -5.10
CA VAL A 140 -21.34 -5.89 -5.20
C VAL A 140 -20.32 -5.25 -6.15
N TYR A 141 -20.75 -4.75 -7.33
CA TYR A 141 -19.86 -4.01 -8.24
C TYR A 141 -19.31 -2.74 -7.60
N LEU A 142 -20.15 -1.96 -6.92
CA LEU A 142 -19.71 -0.76 -6.19
C LEU A 142 -18.67 -1.11 -5.12
N GLY A 143 -18.92 -2.20 -4.38
CA GLY A 143 -17.99 -2.69 -3.36
C GLY A 143 -16.63 -3.06 -3.94
N PHE A 144 -16.59 -3.83 -5.03
CA PHE A 144 -15.33 -4.19 -5.69
C PHE A 144 -14.66 -3.02 -6.41
N PHE A 145 -15.42 -2.05 -6.89
CA PHE A 145 -14.90 -0.79 -7.40
C PHE A 145 -14.15 -0.01 -6.32
N LEU A 146 -14.76 0.16 -5.14
CA LEU A 146 -14.12 0.83 -4.00
C LEU A 146 -12.93 0.03 -3.47
N TYR A 147 -13.06 -1.30 -3.40
CA TYR A 147 -11.95 -2.18 -3.01
C TYR A 147 -10.76 -2.02 -3.95
N GLY A 148 -10.98 -2.05 -5.27
CA GLY A 148 -9.95 -1.87 -6.29
C GLY A 148 -9.29 -0.48 -6.23
N THR A 149 -10.09 0.57 -5.94
CA THR A 149 -9.57 1.92 -5.70
C THR A 149 -8.61 1.93 -4.51
N GLY A 150 -9.01 1.38 -3.37
CA GLY A 150 -8.16 1.28 -2.19
C GLY A 150 -6.93 0.38 -2.41
N LEU A 151 -7.08 -0.70 -3.16
CA LEU A 151 -5.99 -1.62 -3.51
C LEU A 151 -4.87 -0.91 -4.27
N ALA A 152 -5.20 -0.03 -5.23
CA ALA A 152 -4.23 0.82 -5.91
C ALA A 152 -3.39 1.65 -4.92
N GLY A 153 -4.07 2.27 -3.95
CA GLY A 153 -3.42 3.04 -2.89
C GLY A 153 -2.48 2.20 -2.03
N SER A 154 -2.84 0.96 -1.72
CA SER A 154 -1.99 0.04 -0.96
C SER A 154 -0.63 -0.18 -1.62
N PHE A 155 -0.55 -0.22 -2.94
CA PHE A 155 0.72 -0.37 -3.66
C PHE A 155 1.49 0.95 -3.73
N VAL A 156 0.83 2.06 -4.10
CA VAL A 156 1.49 3.36 -4.27
C VAL A 156 1.98 3.93 -2.94
N LEU A 157 1.09 4.02 -1.96
CA LEU A 157 1.38 4.68 -0.68
C LEU A 157 2.41 3.91 0.14
N ARG A 158 2.41 2.59 0.07
CA ARG A 158 3.44 1.77 0.72
C ARG A 158 4.83 2.18 0.28
N GLU A 159 5.06 2.36 -1.01
CA GLU A 159 6.36 2.73 -1.55
C GLU A 159 6.78 4.14 -1.11
N VAL A 160 5.84 5.07 -1.15
CA VAL A 160 6.08 6.47 -0.73
C VAL A 160 6.35 6.55 0.78
N ILE A 161 5.65 5.75 1.60
CA ILE A 161 5.87 5.69 3.05
C ILE A 161 7.28 5.20 3.37
N TRP A 162 7.74 4.10 2.76
CA TRP A 162 9.10 3.61 2.98
C TRP A 162 10.16 4.65 2.60
N ALA A 163 9.97 5.34 1.46
CA ALA A 163 10.88 6.39 1.02
C ALA A 163 10.90 7.60 1.96
N ASN A 164 9.74 7.96 2.51
CA ASN A 164 9.59 9.11 3.40
C ASN A 164 10.22 8.86 4.78
N PHE A 165 10.06 7.66 5.34
CA PHE A 165 10.60 7.33 6.67
C PHE A 165 12.10 7.06 6.66
N PHE A 166 12.63 6.37 5.67
CA PHE A 166 14.01 5.86 5.67
C PHE A 166 14.96 6.59 4.72
N GLY A 167 14.44 7.53 3.92
CA GLY A 167 15.23 8.27 2.96
C GLY A 167 15.60 7.47 1.71
N ARG A 168 16.01 8.18 0.65
CA ARG A 168 16.34 7.57 -0.65
C ARG A 168 17.62 6.74 -0.62
N ALA A 169 18.61 7.15 0.16
CA ALA A 169 19.92 6.50 0.25
C ALA A 169 19.84 5.05 0.79
N SER A 170 18.86 4.77 1.65
CA SER A 170 18.68 3.45 2.26
C SER A 170 17.51 2.65 1.69
N LEU A 171 16.76 3.23 0.75
CA LEU A 171 15.50 2.68 0.26
C LEU A 171 15.64 1.24 -0.25
N GLY A 172 16.68 0.92 -1.01
CA GLY A 172 16.90 -0.42 -1.52
C GLY A 172 17.08 -1.48 -0.43
N LYS A 173 17.82 -1.15 0.65
CA LYS A 173 18.05 -2.06 1.78
C LYS A 173 16.78 -2.28 2.61
N VAL A 174 16.08 -1.18 2.94
CA VAL A 174 14.85 -1.21 3.72
C VAL A 174 13.75 -1.92 2.95
N ARG A 175 13.61 -1.61 1.66
CA ARG A 175 12.63 -2.23 0.79
C ARG A 175 12.87 -3.73 0.62
N GLY A 176 14.12 -4.17 0.44
CA GLY A 176 14.45 -5.59 0.38
C GLY A 176 14.00 -6.34 1.63
N LEU A 177 14.22 -5.77 2.83
CA LEU A 177 13.75 -6.35 4.08
C LEU A 177 12.22 -6.33 4.18
N SER A 178 11.58 -5.21 3.87
CA SER A 178 10.12 -5.09 3.95
C SER A 178 9.39 -6.02 2.98
N LEU A 179 9.93 -6.20 1.77
CA LEU A 179 9.38 -7.13 0.79
C LEU A 179 9.47 -8.59 1.26
N PHE A 180 10.59 -8.98 1.87
CA PHE A 180 10.75 -10.32 2.43
C PHE A 180 9.62 -10.62 3.43
N PHE A 181 9.40 -9.75 4.42
CA PHE A 181 8.33 -9.94 5.39
C PHE A 181 6.94 -9.84 4.74
N SER A 182 6.72 -8.90 3.83
CA SER A 182 5.43 -8.77 3.14
C SER A 182 5.06 -10.02 2.34
N HIS A 183 6.02 -10.66 1.67
CA HIS A 183 5.77 -11.91 0.94
C HIS A 183 5.53 -13.08 1.88
N LEU A 184 6.21 -13.12 3.05
CA LEU A 184 5.96 -14.13 4.07
C LEU A 184 4.52 -14.03 4.60
N PHE A 185 4.05 -12.82 4.90
CA PHE A 185 2.65 -12.57 5.26
C PHE A 185 1.71 -12.95 4.11
N ALA A 186 1.96 -12.50 2.89
CA ALA A 186 1.11 -12.78 1.74
C ALA A 186 0.97 -14.27 1.45
N ALA A 187 2.06 -15.04 1.61
CA ALA A 187 2.05 -16.49 1.40
C ALA A 187 1.09 -17.23 2.35
N SER A 188 0.82 -16.69 3.53
CA SER A 188 -0.15 -17.25 4.47
C SER A 188 -1.61 -16.94 4.09
N GLY A 189 -1.84 -15.96 3.22
CA GLY A 189 -3.18 -15.46 2.90
C GLY A 189 -4.07 -16.50 2.26
N ALA A 190 -3.62 -17.09 1.17
CA ALA A 190 -4.41 -18.09 0.43
C ALA A 190 -4.73 -19.34 1.27
N PRO A 191 -3.76 -19.98 1.98
CA PRO A 191 -4.06 -21.08 2.88
C PRO A 191 -5.02 -20.70 4.01
N PHE A 192 -4.87 -19.49 4.57
CA PHE A 192 -5.76 -19.02 5.64
C PHE A 192 -7.21 -18.89 5.17
N PHE A 193 -7.44 -18.29 4.00
CA PHE A 193 -8.79 -18.15 3.43
C PHE A 193 -9.39 -19.52 3.05
N GLY A 194 -8.61 -20.42 2.45
CA GLY A 194 -9.04 -21.79 2.14
C GLY A 194 -9.41 -22.55 3.41
N PHE A 195 -8.57 -22.53 4.44
CA PHE A 195 -8.84 -23.18 5.72
C PHE A 195 -10.14 -22.68 6.37
N LEU A 196 -10.38 -21.36 6.37
CA LEU A 196 -11.62 -20.82 6.91
C LEU A 196 -12.83 -21.24 6.10
N HIS A 197 -12.73 -21.25 4.77
CA HIS A 197 -13.77 -21.73 3.89
C HIS A 197 -14.11 -23.21 4.14
N ASP A 198 -13.11 -24.07 4.24
CA ASP A 198 -13.29 -25.51 4.50
C ASP A 198 -13.96 -25.79 5.85
N ARG A 199 -13.72 -24.94 6.85
CA ARG A 199 -14.32 -25.04 8.19
C ARG A 199 -15.72 -24.45 8.29
N MET A 200 -15.97 -23.34 7.61
CA MET A 200 -17.18 -22.54 7.78
C MET A 200 -18.17 -22.67 6.61
N GLY A 201 -17.75 -23.29 5.51
CA GLY A 201 -18.57 -23.44 4.29
C GLY A 201 -18.85 -22.13 3.55
N SER A 202 -18.13 -21.04 3.88
CA SER A 202 -18.34 -19.73 3.25
C SER A 202 -17.10 -18.84 3.37
N TYR A 203 -16.86 -18.02 2.35
CA TYR A 203 -15.83 -16.99 2.34
C TYR A 203 -16.19 -15.73 3.12
N ASN A 204 -17.46 -15.53 3.52
CA ASN A 204 -17.93 -14.33 4.18
C ASN A 204 -17.12 -14.01 5.46
N ILE A 205 -16.78 -15.03 6.25
CA ILE A 205 -16.00 -14.88 7.48
C ILE A 205 -14.58 -14.41 7.15
N SER A 206 -13.94 -15.03 6.16
CA SER A 206 -12.59 -14.65 5.72
C SER A 206 -12.54 -13.19 5.27
N PHE A 207 -13.53 -12.78 4.48
CA PHE A 207 -13.62 -11.40 3.98
C PHE A 207 -13.98 -10.40 5.07
N THR A 208 -14.82 -10.79 6.02
CA THR A 208 -15.12 -9.96 7.21
C THR A 208 -13.86 -9.74 8.05
N ILE A 209 -13.12 -10.81 8.34
CA ILE A 209 -11.83 -10.71 9.07
C ILE A 209 -10.88 -9.79 8.33
N PHE A 210 -10.80 -9.91 7.00
CA PHE A 210 -9.94 -9.04 6.21
C PHE A 210 -10.41 -7.57 6.23
N SER A 211 -11.71 -7.31 6.19
CA SER A 211 -12.23 -5.95 6.33
C SER A 211 -11.86 -5.34 7.69
N CYS A 212 -11.99 -6.11 8.78
CA CYS A 212 -11.54 -5.68 10.10
C CYS A 212 -10.02 -5.44 10.14
N ALA A 213 -9.24 -6.27 9.47
CA ALA A 213 -7.79 -6.09 9.34
C ALA A 213 -7.42 -4.80 8.60
N LEU A 214 -8.16 -4.43 7.55
CA LEU A 214 -7.97 -3.16 6.84
C LEU A 214 -8.30 -1.95 7.73
N PHE A 215 -9.39 -2.00 8.50
CA PHE A 215 -9.72 -0.94 9.47
C PHE A 215 -8.67 -0.85 10.57
N THR A 216 -8.15 -1.97 11.05
CA THR A 216 -7.02 -1.99 12.00
C THR A 216 -5.77 -1.35 11.38
N SER A 217 -5.46 -1.66 10.13
CA SER A 217 -4.34 -1.04 9.40
C SER A 217 -4.52 0.47 9.22
N ALA A 218 -5.75 0.94 8.99
CA ALA A 218 -6.08 2.36 8.95
C ALA A 218 -5.81 3.08 10.28
N PHE A 219 -6.00 2.39 11.39
CA PHE A 219 -5.74 2.95 12.73
C PHE A 219 -4.25 2.92 13.11
N LEU A 220 -3.51 1.93 12.64
CA LEU A 220 -2.08 1.75 12.97
C LEU A 220 -1.15 2.71 12.21
N ILE A 221 -1.56 3.22 11.03
CA ILE A 221 -0.73 4.06 10.15
C ILE A 221 -0.68 5.50 10.63
#